data_5ac55a2a4a0971180dc297efecc0edf1
#
_entry.id   5ac55a2a4a0971180dc297efecc0edf1
#
_cell.length_a   1.000
_cell.length_b   1.000
_cell.length_c   1.000
_cell.angle_alpha   90.00
_cell.angle_beta   90.00
_cell.angle_gamma   90.00
#
_symmetry.space_group_name_H-M   'P 1'
#
loop_
_entity.id
_entity.type
_entity.pdbx_description
1 polymer ?
#
loop_
_entity_poly.entity_id
_entity_poly.type
_entity_poly.pdbx_seq_one_letter_code
_entity_poly.pdbx_strand_id
1 'polypeptide(L)'
;MTFAGMRPSFLLIAVAVIAALASIGGLNAQQTSGASQIYLPEGFATSLARGPVDMGLTDPALIGAIDVHAHLDPDTPGGNDNEQIRALNVLKMARLAKERGMRGFVHKTHLNTSSAATALLARELVPGLEVFGRFAQNFPTGGINIAAVDQFTQITGGWGRIVEMPTQDSQSTWEGIEKRGHDPRTWMALMPPGSPKFVPVSKDGKLLPNVVEFIATLPRVVTAISNGRVVLATGHASPEEHLLLAREGRKQGLQVLVTHPKEIPQLEEIAKTGAYIEIVASGIVVGINENAKGRGFTDAIRWIRRVGAESVIISSDCGQKINPYPTDCLAMAAKGLRSRGITERELDLMFKENPAKLLGLPPLNPLKPASERGAAQGAKGRE
;
A
#
# COMPACT_ATOMS: atom_id res chain seq x y z
N MET A 1 -38.14 11.52 45.93
CA MET A 1 -37.57 12.83 46.33
C MET A 1 -38.35 13.88 45.56
N THR A 2 -39.20 14.61 46.27
CA THR A 2 -40.06 15.65 45.71
C THR A 2 -39.26 16.94 45.49
N PHE A 3 -39.29 17.47 44.30
CA PHE A 3 -38.65 18.74 43.90
C PHE A 3 -39.43 19.97 44.45
N ALA A 4 -39.68 20.05 45.75
CA ALA A 4 -40.28 21.20 46.38
C ALA A 4 -39.19 22.01 47.11
N GLY A 5 -38.60 23.01 46.42
CA GLY A 5 -37.65 23.93 47.06
C GLY A 5 -36.63 24.63 46.18
N MET A 6 -36.64 24.41 44.89
CA MET A 6 -35.73 25.19 44.01
C MET A 6 -36.34 26.55 43.63
N ARG A 7 -35.59 27.63 43.87
CA ARG A 7 -35.98 28.99 43.45
C ARG A 7 -36.09 29.05 41.91
N PRO A 8 -37.04 29.81 41.36
CA PRO A 8 -37.26 29.87 39.89
C PRO A 8 -36.06 30.31 39.07
N SER A 9 -35.11 31.01 39.66
CA SER A 9 -33.87 31.46 39.00
C SER A 9 -32.91 30.30 38.63
N PHE A 10 -32.92 29.22 39.41
CA PHE A 10 -32.08 28.04 39.09
C PHE A 10 -32.65 27.17 37.99
N LEU A 11 -33.95 27.17 37.81
CA LEU A 11 -34.63 26.43 36.75
C LEU A 11 -34.36 27.05 35.37
N LEU A 12 -34.33 28.39 35.30
CA LEU A 12 -34.01 29.13 34.06
C LEU A 12 -32.56 28.94 33.61
N ILE A 13 -31.61 28.86 34.53
CA ILE A 13 -30.21 28.62 34.22
C ILE A 13 -30.01 27.17 33.73
N ALA A 14 -30.67 26.18 34.35
CA ALA A 14 -30.59 24.79 33.94
C ALA A 14 -31.15 24.56 32.52
N VAL A 15 -32.28 25.20 32.18
CA VAL A 15 -32.90 25.13 30.86
C VAL A 15 -32.02 25.83 29.81
N ALA A 16 -31.40 26.95 30.13
CA ALA A 16 -30.48 27.66 29.23
C ALA A 16 -29.20 26.85 28.94
N VAL A 17 -28.65 26.16 29.92
CA VAL A 17 -27.48 25.28 29.74
C VAL A 17 -27.81 24.06 28.90
N ILE A 18 -28.97 23.43 29.08
CA ILE A 18 -29.41 22.29 28.25
C ILE A 18 -29.66 22.73 26.81
N ALA A 19 -30.25 23.91 26.59
CA ALA A 19 -30.46 24.44 25.24
C ALA A 19 -29.15 24.82 24.55
N ALA A 20 -28.17 25.34 25.29
CA ALA A 20 -26.84 25.64 24.77
C ALA A 20 -26.05 24.37 24.41
N LEU A 21 -26.14 23.32 25.21
CA LEU A 21 -25.50 22.04 24.92
C LEU A 21 -26.18 21.32 23.73
N ALA A 22 -27.50 21.45 23.57
CA ALA A 22 -28.18 20.90 22.41
C ALA A 22 -27.83 21.65 21.11
N SER A 23 -27.61 22.97 21.17
CA SER A 23 -27.16 23.74 20.00
C SER A 23 -25.70 23.47 19.63
N ILE A 24 -24.81 23.21 20.60
CA ILE A 24 -23.44 22.81 20.34
C ILE A 24 -23.38 21.39 19.73
N GLY A 25 -24.20 20.47 20.21
CA GLY A 25 -24.36 19.13 19.65
C GLY A 25 -24.91 19.15 18.20
N GLY A 26 -25.85 20.04 17.94
CA GLY A 26 -26.43 20.25 16.60
C GLY A 26 -25.45 20.87 15.61
N LEU A 27 -24.62 21.80 16.04
CA LEU A 27 -23.55 22.40 15.22
C LEU A 27 -22.45 21.39 14.86
N ASN A 28 -22.05 20.53 15.79
CA ASN A 28 -21.08 19.48 15.50
C ASN A 28 -21.64 18.37 14.58
N ALA A 29 -22.91 18.03 14.70
CA ALA A 29 -23.53 17.05 13.80
C ALA A 29 -23.75 17.62 12.39
N GLN A 30 -24.04 18.91 12.23
CA GLN A 30 -24.16 19.55 10.93
C GLN A 30 -22.79 19.78 10.26
N GLN A 31 -21.73 20.09 11.02
CA GLN A 31 -20.40 20.24 10.46
C GLN A 31 -19.79 18.91 9.99
N THR A 32 -20.06 17.81 10.68
CA THR A 32 -19.60 16.48 10.24
C THR A 32 -20.38 15.94 9.04
N SER A 33 -21.66 16.28 8.88
CA SER A 33 -22.45 15.94 7.69
C SER A 33 -22.11 16.82 6.48
N GLY A 34 -21.77 18.09 6.71
CA GLY A 34 -21.35 19.02 5.64
C GLY A 34 -19.94 18.74 5.08
N ALA A 35 -19.01 18.33 5.93
CA ALA A 35 -17.65 18.01 5.48
C ALA A 35 -17.60 16.78 4.57
N SER A 36 -18.49 15.80 4.76
CA SER A 36 -18.56 14.63 3.88
C SER A 36 -19.19 14.90 2.51
N GLN A 37 -19.92 16.02 2.35
CA GLN A 37 -20.55 16.41 1.07
C GLN A 37 -19.65 17.25 0.18
N ILE A 38 -18.60 17.89 0.72
CA ILE A 38 -17.72 18.78 -0.04
C ILE A 38 -16.80 18.02 -1.02
N TYR A 39 -16.61 16.72 -0.82
CA TYR A 39 -15.62 15.93 -1.57
C TYR A 39 -16.17 15.03 -2.67
N LEU A 40 -17.50 15.02 -2.91
CA LEU A 40 -18.08 14.13 -3.93
C LEU A 40 -18.88 14.94 -4.95
N PRO A 41 -18.54 14.91 -6.25
CA PRO A 41 -19.42 15.40 -7.32
C PRO A 41 -20.77 14.65 -7.23
N GLU A 42 -21.89 15.36 -7.39
CA GLU A 42 -23.25 14.82 -7.13
C GLU A 42 -23.56 13.49 -7.85
N GLY A 43 -22.98 13.21 -9.00
CA GLY A 43 -23.15 11.92 -9.70
C GLY A 43 -22.25 10.79 -9.16
N PHE A 44 -21.19 11.11 -8.45
CA PHE A 44 -20.22 10.14 -7.88
C PHE A 44 -20.59 9.68 -6.48
N ALA A 45 -21.32 10.52 -5.74
CA ALA A 45 -21.64 10.31 -4.33
C ALA A 45 -22.43 9.01 -4.05
N THR A 46 -23.31 8.61 -4.97
CA THR A 46 -24.18 7.43 -4.75
C THR A 46 -23.48 6.09 -5.00
N SER A 47 -22.53 6.01 -5.89
CA SER A 47 -21.75 4.79 -6.13
C SER A 47 -20.56 4.67 -5.16
N LEU A 48 -19.88 5.77 -4.86
CA LEU A 48 -18.77 5.80 -3.90
C LEU A 48 -19.23 5.72 -2.43
N ALA A 49 -20.45 6.16 -2.11
CA ALA A 49 -21.01 6.01 -0.76
C ALA A 49 -21.15 4.54 -0.35
N ARG A 50 -21.35 3.63 -1.30
CA ARG A 50 -21.44 2.20 -1.04
C ARG A 50 -20.06 1.56 -0.89
N GLY A 51 -19.04 2.10 -1.57
CA GLY A 51 -17.70 1.50 -1.63
C GLY A 51 -17.71 0.08 -2.23
N PRO A 52 -16.57 -0.56 -2.39
CA PRO A 52 -16.49 -1.95 -2.79
C PRO A 52 -16.96 -2.84 -1.63
N VAL A 53 -17.48 -4.01 -1.99
CA VAL A 53 -17.81 -5.08 -1.06
C VAL A 53 -16.83 -6.23 -1.22
N ASP A 54 -16.69 -7.05 -0.20
CA ASP A 54 -16.02 -8.33 -0.33
C ASP A 54 -16.85 -9.23 -1.26
N MET A 55 -16.31 -9.54 -2.42
CA MET A 55 -16.96 -10.43 -3.39
C MET A 55 -16.77 -11.91 -3.06
N GLY A 56 -15.98 -12.22 -2.05
CA GLY A 56 -15.71 -13.60 -1.64
C GLY A 56 -14.89 -14.38 -2.64
N LEU A 57 -14.18 -13.74 -3.56
CA LEU A 57 -13.44 -14.44 -4.60
C LEU A 57 -12.27 -15.22 -3.99
N THR A 58 -12.12 -16.45 -4.46
CA THR A 58 -11.04 -17.35 -4.09
C THR A 58 -10.29 -17.81 -5.34
N ASP A 59 -8.99 -18.07 -5.18
CA ASP A 59 -8.16 -18.66 -6.22
C ASP A 59 -7.02 -19.44 -5.57
N PRO A 60 -6.59 -20.61 -6.10
CA PRO A 60 -5.46 -21.36 -5.55
C PRO A 60 -4.15 -20.55 -5.46
N ALA A 61 -3.96 -19.55 -6.31
CA ALA A 61 -2.80 -18.68 -6.27
C ALA A 61 -2.75 -17.83 -5.01
N LEU A 62 -3.89 -17.56 -4.33
CA LEU A 62 -3.91 -16.81 -3.08
C LEU A 62 -3.38 -17.62 -1.89
N ILE A 63 -3.46 -18.94 -1.93
CA ILE A 63 -2.98 -19.78 -0.84
C ILE A 63 -1.46 -19.65 -0.73
N GLY A 64 -1.00 -19.03 0.34
CA GLY A 64 0.41 -18.72 0.54
C GLY A 64 0.91 -17.44 -0.15
N ALA A 65 0.05 -16.69 -0.83
CA ALA A 65 0.41 -15.44 -1.50
C ALA A 65 0.78 -14.34 -0.50
N ILE A 66 1.58 -13.39 -0.96
CA ILE A 66 1.92 -12.17 -0.22
C ILE A 66 1.66 -10.97 -1.13
N ASP A 67 0.74 -10.12 -0.72
CA ASP A 67 0.50 -8.84 -1.38
C ASP A 67 1.51 -7.78 -0.89
N VAL A 68 2.41 -7.32 -1.74
CA VAL A 68 3.43 -6.34 -1.33
C VAL A 68 2.97 -4.87 -1.44
N HIS A 69 1.70 -4.65 -1.80
CA HIS A 69 1.17 -3.31 -2.06
C HIS A 69 -0.34 -3.23 -1.80
N ALA A 70 -0.73 -3.12 -0.54
CA ALA A 70 -2.13 -2.93 -0.15
C ALA A 70 -2.34 -1.55 0.49
N HIS A 71 -3.32 -0.79 -0.01
CA HIS A 71 -3.72 0.50 0.50
C HIS A 71 -4.81 0.37 1.56
N LEU A 72 -4.48 0.65 2.82
CA LEU A 72 -5.34 0.36 3.97
C LEU A 72 -5.33 1.53 4.96
N ASP A 73 -6.42 1.67 5.73
CA ASP A 73 -6.42 2.54 6.91
C ASP A 73 -5.70 1.85 8.10
N PRO A 74 -5.07 2.65 9.00
CA PRO A 74 -4.96 4.10 8.96
C PRO A 74 -3.92 4.57 7.94
N ASP A 75 -4.36 5.42 7.01
CA ASP A 75 -3.51 6.13 6.09
C ASP A 75 -3.97 7.59 6.02
N THR A 76 -3.18 8.43 5.39
CA THR A 76 -3.58 9.81 5.11
C THR A 76 -3.93 9.89 3.64
N PRO A 77 -5.22 10.06 3.29
CA PRO A 77 -5.58 10.36 1.91
C PRO A 77 -4.96 11.72 1.54
N GLY A 78 -4.18 11.76 0.48
CA GLY A 78 -3.58 13.00 0.01
C GLY A 78 -4.61 13.89 -0.68
N GLY A 79 -4.68 15.16 -0.30
CA GLY A 79 -5.49 16.16 -0.99
C GLY A 79 -6.98 15.87 -1.08
N ASN A 80 -7.61 16.37 -2.12
CA ASN A 80 -9.05 16.23 -2.40
C ASN A 80 -9.38 15.00 -3.26
N ASP A 81 -8.51 13.99 -3.26
CA ASP A 81 -8.66 12.85 -4.13
C ASP A 81 -9.49 11.74 -3.48
N ASN A 82 -10.71 11.58 -3.93
CA ASN A 82 -11.59 10.49 -3.52
C ASN A 82 -11.00 9.10 -3.85
N GLU A 83 -10.11 9.01 -4.83
CA GLU A 83 -9.40 7.78 -5.18
C GLU A 83 -8.50 7.31 -4.04
N GLN A 84 -8.05 8.22 -3.18
CA GLN A 84 -7.19 7.91 -2.05
C GLN A 84 -7.94 7.48 -0.79
N ILE A 85 -9.26 7.62 -0.72
CA ILE A 85 -10.05 7.13 0.43
C ILE A 85 -9.98 5.61 0.47
N ARG A 86 -9.62 5.05 1.64
CA ARG A 86 -9.52 3.61 1.83
C ARG A 86 -10.88 2.97 2.07
N ALA A 87 -11.09 1.78 1.52
CA ALA A 87 -12.32 0.99 1.66
C ALA A 87 -12.28 0.09 2.91
N LEU A 88 -11.09 -0.22 3.40
CA LEU A 88 -10.90 -1.12 4.53
C LEU A 88 -9.64 -0.76 5.32
N ASN A 89 -9.65 -1.14 6.59
CA ASN A 89 -8.49 -0.98 7.46
C ASN A 89 -7.61 -2.24 7.48
N VAL A 90 -6.42 -2.11 8.05
CA VAL A 90 -5.43 -3.18 8.15
C VAL A 90 -5.95 -4.43 8.85
N LEU A 91 -6.82 -4.30 9.87
CA LEU A 91 -7.37 -5.46 10.59
C LEU A 91 -8.41 -6.21 9.78
N LYS A 92 -9.27 -5.50 9.05
CA LYS A 92 -10.22 -6.12 8.12
C LYS A 92 -9.46 -6.86 7.02
N MET A 93 -8.42 -6.24 6.43
CA MET A 93 -7.56 -6.89 5.45
C MET A 93 -6.89 -8.14 6.02
N ALA A 94 -6.35 -8.07 7.25
CA ALA A 94 -5.71 -9.22 7.89
C ALA A 94 -6.66 -10.42 8.04
N ARG A 95 -7.90 -10.18 8.45
CA ARG A 95 -8.92 -11.24 8.54
C ARG A 95 -9.24 -11.84 7.18
N LEU A 96 -9.46 -11.00 6.16
CA LEU A 96 -9.72 -11.45 4.79
C LEU A 96 -8.53 -12.23 4.21
N ALA A 97 -7.31 -11.73 4.37
CA ALA A 97 -6.10 -12.41 3.91
C ALA A 97 -5.97 -13.82 4.54
N LYS A 98 -6.20 -13.93 5.85
CA LYS A 98 -6.19 -15.21 6.56
C LYS A 98 -7.29 -16.15 6.07
N GLU A 99 -8.50 -15.65 5.87
CA GLU A 99 -9.64 -16.41 5.35
C GLU A 99 -9.36 -16.96 3.94
N ARG A 100 -8.69 -16.17 3.09
CA ARG A 100 -8.29 -16.58 1.73
C ARG A 100 -7.01 -17.43 1.70
N GLY A 101 -6.43 -17.77 2.85
CA GLY A 101 -5.22 -18.59 2.96
C GLY A 101 -3.94 -17.89 2.53
N MET A 102 -3.93 -16.56 2.44
CA MET A 102 -2.72 -15.81 2.13
C MET A 102 -1.68 -15.95 3.25
N ARG A 103 -0.40 -15.91 2.89
CA ARG A 103 0.70 -15.86 3.84
C ARG A 103 0.79 -14.50 4.54
N GLY A 104 0.50 -13.42 3.83
CA GLY A 104 0.56 -12.10 4.39
C GLY A 104 0.36 -10.96 3.39
N PHE A 105 0.69 -9.76 3.86
CA PHE A 105 0.64 -8.56 3.02
C PHE A 105 1.53 -7.45 3.58
N VAL A 106 1.73 -6.42 2.77
CA VAL A 106 2.42 -5.18 3.14
C VAL A 106 1.40 -4.03 3.13
N HIS A 107 1.22 -3.40 4.29
CA HIS A 107 0.44 -2.17 4.43
C HIS A 107 1.26 -0.99 3.92
N LYS A 108 0.80 -0.35 2.86
CA LYS A 108 1.44 0.83 2.29
C LYS A 108 0.76 2.11 2.77
N THR A 109 1.59 3.08 3.19
CA THR A 109 1.19 4.46 3.48
C THR A 109 1.99 5.43 2.61
N HIS A 110 1.36 6.55 2.20
CA HIS A 110 2.03 7.55 1.38
C HIS A 110 2.64 8.69 2.18
N LEU A 111 1.91 9.21 3.17
CA LEU A 111 2.22 10.48 3.82
C LEU A 111 2.58 10.34 5.30
N ASN A 112 2.74 9.11 5.78
CA ASN A 112 3.09 8.83 7.17
C ASN A 112 3.85 7.50 7.29
N THR A 113 4.39 7.21 8.49
CA THR A 113 5.17 5.99 8.79
C THR A 113 4.39 4.99 9.65
N SER A 114 3.08 5.15 9.80
CA SER A 114 2.26 4.34 10.72
C SER A 114 2.17 2.86 10.33
N SER A 115 2.47 2.52 9.09
CA SER A 115 2.31 1.15 8.55
C SER A 115 3.14 0.10 9.29
N ALA A 116 4.30 0.46 9.88
CA ALA A 116 5.08 -0.47 10.68
C ALA A 116 4.39 -0.78 12.04
N ALA A 117 3.80 0.24 12.68
CA ALA A 117 3.06 0.07 13.93
C ALA A 117 1.78 -0.74 13.72
N THR A 118 1.06 -0.45 12.63
CA THR A 118 -0.16 -1.21 12.31
C THR A 118 0.13 -2.64 11.88
N ALA A 119 1.30 -2.92 11.30
CA ALA A 119 1.75 -4.28 11.03
C ALA A 119 1.95 -5.08 12.32
N LEU A 120 2.52 -4.48 13.37
CA LEU A 120 2.61 -5.10 14.69
C LEU A 120 1.22 -5.48 15.21
N LEU A 121 0.30 -4.53 15.25
CA LEU A 121 -1.07 -4.77 15.74
C LEU A 121 -1.81 -5.85 14.93
N ALA A 122 -1.66 -5.83 13.61
CA ALA A 122 -2.28 -6.84 12.75
C ALA A 122 -1.76 -8.26 13.03
N ARG A 123 -0.46 -8.41 13.27
CA ARG A 123 0.16 -9.69 13.63
C ARG A 123 -0.32 -10.22 14.97
N GLU A 124 -0.49 -9.33 15.95
CA GLU A 124 -0.97 -9.68 17.30
C GLU A 124 -2.45 -10.07 17.29
N LEU A 125 -3.28 -9.29 16.60
CA LEU A 125 -4.73 -9.49 16.59
C LEU A 125 -5.20 -10.57 15.61
N VAL A 126 -4.39 -10.89 14.60
CA VAL A 126 -4.66 -11.95 13.60
C VAL A 126 -3.40 -12.82 13.44
N PRO A 127 -3.10 -13.66 14.44
CA PRO A 127 -1.86 -14.45 14.45
C PRO A 127 -1.73 -15.37 13.24
N GLY A 128 -0.48 -15.60 12.82
CA GLY A 128 -0.15 -16.49 11.70
C GLY A 128 -0.10 -15.82 10.34
N LEU A 129 -0.22 -14.49 10.28
CA LEU A 129 0.02 -13.69 9.08
C LEU A 129 1.36 -12.97 9.12
N GLU A 130 2.02 -12.90 7.98
CA GLU A 130 3.20 -12.07 7.76
C GLU A 130 2.74 -10.67 7.30
N VAL A 131 2.66 -9.71 8.23
CA VAL A 131 2.28 -8.32 7.91
C VAL A 131 3.47 -7.41 8.06
N PHE A 132 3.71 -6.54 7.08
CA PHE A 132 4.80 -5.59 7.06
C PHE A 132 4.32 -4.19 6.71
N GLY A 133 5.14 -3.18 7.03
CA GLY A 133 4.91 -1.80 6.65
C GLY A 133 5.72 -1.39 5.42
N ARG A 134 5.17 -0.44 4.66
CA ARG A 134 5.79 0.28 3.54
C ARG A 134 5.40 1.75 3.65
N PHE A 135 6.36 2.67 3.50
CA PHE A 135 6.08 4.10 3.43
C PHE A 135 6.93 4.77 2.35
N ALA A 136 6.45 5.91 1.86
CA ALA A 136 7.10 6.66 0.78
C ALA A 136 7.83 7.90 1.30
N GLN A 137 8.93 8.27 0.62
CA GLN A 137 9.76 9.44 0.90
C GLN A 137 9.12 10.73 0.33
N ASN A 138 7.86 10.96 0.67
CA ASN A 138 7.13 12.18 0.33
C ASN A 138 7.45 13.32 1.33
N PHE A 139 7.04 14.55 1.05
CA PHE A 139 7.32 15.70 1.92
C PHE A 139 6.87 15.51 3.36
N PRO A 140 5.67 14.98 3.68
CA PRO A 140 5.25 14.78 5.07
C PRO A 140 6.12 13.80 5.86
N THR A 141 6.85 12.92 5.19
CA THR A 141 7.83 12.02 5.81
C THR A 141 9.26 12.59 5.79
N GLY A 142 9.41 13.85 5.35
CA GLY A 142 10.68 14.56 5.31
C GLY A 142 11.44 14.46 3.98
N GLY A 143 10.79 13.99 2.91
CA GLY A 143 11.44 13.77 1.61
C GLY A 143 12.47 12.61 1.69
N ILE A 144 13.63 12.76 1.05
CA ILE A 144 14.72 11.79 1.14
C ILE A 144 15.35 11.86 2.54
N ASN A 145 14.83 11.05 3.46
CA ASN A 145 15.09 11.19 4.90
C ASN A 145 15.45 9.84 5.55
N ILE A 146 16.72 9.65 5.82
CA ILE A 146 17.24 8.42 6.45
C ILE A 146 16.78 8.28 7.92
N ALA A 147 16.57 9.39 8.63
CA ALA A 147 16.11 9.34 10.01
C ALA A 147 14.67 8.81 10.11
N ALA A 148 13.82 9.15 9.15
CA ALA A 148 12.47 8.59 9.08
C ALA A 148 12.50 7.07 8.81
N VAL A 149 13.44 6.62 7.97
CA VAL A 149 13.64 5.18 7.71
C VAL A 149 14.13 4.46 8.96
N ASP A 150 15.10 5.02 9.66
CA ASP A 150 15.63 4.46 10.90
C ASP A 150 14.51 4.28 11.92
N GLN A 151 13.74 5.31 12.19
CA GLN A 151 12.60 5.23 13.12
C GLN A 151 11.53 4.22 12.67
N PHE A 152 11.20 4.20 11.39
CA PHE A 152 10.23 3.26 10.82
C PHE A 152 10.65 1.80 11.00
N THR A 153 11.92 1.48 10.81
CA THR A 153 12.44 0.13 10.94
C THR A 153 12.65 -0.31 12.39
N GLN A 154 12.77 0.64 13.32
CA GLN A 154 12.96 0.41 14.75
C GLN A 154 11.65 0.30 15.53
N ILE A 155 10.49 0.55 14.93
CA ILE A 155 9.20 0.29 15.59
C ILE A 155 9.19 -1.15 16.10
N THR A 156 8.75 -1.35 17.34
CA THR A 156 8.72 -2.66 18.00
C THR A 156 8.23 -3.78 17.10
N GLY A 157 8.98 -4.86 17.04
CA GLY A 157 8.75 -5.99 16.14
C GLY A 157 9.55 -5.91 14.83
N GLY A 158 10.05 -4.72 14.41
CA GLY A 158 10.85 -4.55 13.19
C GLY A 158 10.08 -4.87 11.91
N TRP A 159 8.78 -4.56 11.88
CA TRP A 159 7.91 -4.89 10.76
C TRP A 159 7.89 -3.82 9.65
N GLY A 160 8.54 -2.66 9.84
CA GLY A 160 8.86 -1.73 8.77
C GLY A 160 9.84 -2.38 7.80
N ARG A 161 9.43 -2.61 6.54
CA ARG A 161 10.22 -3.42 5.62
C ARG A 161 10.51 -2.75 4.28
N ILE A 162 9.56 -2.06 3.70
CA ILE A 162 9.73 -1.44 2.37
C ILE A 162 9.83 0.06 2.52
N VAL A 163 10.94 0.61 2.05
CA VAL A 163 11.20 2.04 1.92
C VAL A 163 11.05 2.41 0.46
N GLU A 164 10.10 3.28 0.18
CA GLU A 164 9.73 3.65 -1.16
C GLU A 164 10.20 5.06 -1.49
N MET A 165 10.76 5.25 -2.67
CA MET A 165 11.08 6.57 -3.21
C MET A 165 9.78 7.40 -3.37
N PRO A 166 9.87 8.71 -3.64
CA PRO A 166 8.68 9.57 -3.70
C PRO A 166 7.60 9.02 -4.61
N THR A 167 6.35 9.13 -4.14
CA THR A 167 5.16 8.70 -4.88
C THR A 167 4.30 9.90 -5.25
N GLN A 168 3.42 10.37 -4.37
CA GLN A 168 2.57 11.54 -4.62
C GLN A 168 3.40 12.80 -4.90
N ASP A 169 4.49 12.99 -4.15
CA ASP A 169 5.39 14.13 -4.31
C ASP A 169 6.54 13.85 -5.31
N SER A 170 6.42 12.85 -6.18
CA SER A 170 7.39 12.63 -7.26
C SER A 170 7.22 13.61 -8.41
N GLN A 171 8.30 13.91 -9.13
CA GLN A 171 8.25 14.73 -10.34
C GLN A 171 7.29 14.14 -11.37
N SER A 172 7.35 12.84 -11.61
CA SER A 172 6.49 12.14 -12.57
C SER A 172 4.99 12.26 -12.24
N THR A 173 4.65 12.20 -10.93
CA THR A 173 3.26 12.42 -10.48
C THR A 173 2.84 13.88 -10.70
N TRP A 174 3.70 14.82 -10.29
CA TRP A 174 3.44 16.25 -10.49
C TRP A 174 3.15 16.56 -11.94
N GLU A 175 4.06 16.24 -12.84
CA GLU A 175 3.93 16.48 -14.28
C GLU A 175 2.71 15.77 -14.89
N GLY A 176 2.42 14.55 -14.42
CA GLY A 176 1.25 13.80 -14.86
C GLY A 176 -0.07 14.47 -14.48
N ILE A 177 -0.15 15.12 -13.32
CA ILE A 177 -1.34 15.87 -12.86
C ILE A 177 -1.48 17.17 -13.65
N GLU A 178 -0.39 17.95 -13.80
CA GLU A 178 -0.36 19.17 -14.62
C GLU A 178 -0.80 18.88 -16.07
N LYS A 179 -0.28 17.79 -16.66
CA LYS A 179 -0.65 17.39 -18.03
C LYS A 179 -2.13 17.05 -18.19
N ARG A 180 -2.81 16.62 -17.13
CA ARG A 180 -4.27 16.41 -17.14
C ARG A 180 -5.08 17.69 -16.89
N GLY A 181 -4.42 18.83 -16.73
CA GLY A 181 -5.06 20.12 -16.49
C GLY A 181 -5.50 20.37 -15.05
N HIS A 182 -4.99 19.59 -14.09
CA HIS A 182 -5.25 19.77 -12.68
C HIS A 182 -4.09 20.48 -11.97
N ASP A 183 -4.39 21.15 -10.86
CA ASP A 183 -3.34 21.69 -9.98
C ASP A 183 -2.80 20.57 -9.07
N PRO A 184 -1.52 20.17 -9.19
CA PRO A 184 -0.95 19.12 -8.35
C PRO A 184 -1.03 19.41 -6.86
N ARG A 185 -1.05 20.67 -6.46
CA ARG A 185 -1.15 21.08 -5.05
C ARG A 185 -2.46 20.68 -4.39
N THR A 186 -3.49 20.37 -5.16
CA THR A 186 -4.75 19.84 -4.63
C THR A 186 -4.65 18.37 -4.24
N TRP A 187 -3.64 17.67 -4.71
CA TRP A 187 -3.39 16.22 -4.51
C TRP A 187 -2.29 15.96 -3.49
N MET A 188 -1.49 16.98 -3.18
CA MET A 188 -0.31 16.84 -2.34
C MET A 188 -0.55 17.38 -0.94
N ALA A 189 0.34 17.03 -0.02
CA ALA A 189 0.32 17.60 1.31
C ALA A 189 0.45 19.12 1.27
N LEU A 190 -0.19 19.80 2.23
CA LEU A 190 -0.04 21.24 2.39
C LEU A 190 1.43 21.55 2.72
N MET A 191 2.05 22.33 1.87
CA MET A 191 3.44 22.76 2.02
C MET A 191 3.52 24.28 2.19
N PRO A 192 4.50 24.80 2.95
CA PRO A 192 4.73 26.23 3.08
C PRO A 192 4.96 26.90 1.72
N PRO A 193 4.57 28.18 1.55
CA PRO A 193 4.89 28.92 0.34
C PRO A 193 6.39 28.90 0.03
N GLY A 194 6.75 28.68 -1.24
CA GLY A 194 8.14 28.58 -1.67
C GLY A 194 8.79 27.19 -1.53
N SER A 195 8.05 26.21 -1.00
CA SER A 195 8.54 24.84 -0.99
C SER A 195 8.74 24.30 -2.42
N PRO A 196 9.66 23.32 -2.61
CA PRO A 196 9.82 22.66 -3.89
C PRO A 196 8.50 22.04 -4.38
N LYS A 197 8.30 22.00 -5.69
CA LYS A 197 7.12 21.39 -6.30
C LYS A 197 7.03 19.88 -6.04
N PHE A 198 8.17 19.20 -6.03
CA PHE A 198 8.28 17.76 -5.84
C PHE A 198 9.61 17.42 -5.16
N VAL A 199 9.75 16.22 -4.64
CA VAL A 199 10.99 15.67 -4.09
C VAL A 199 11.86 15.18 -5.26
N PRO A 200 12.96 15.86 -5.58
CA PRO A 200 13.78 15.49 -6.74
C PRO A 200 14.60 14.24 -6.43
N VAL A 201 14.69 13.34 -7.42
CA VAL A 201 15.44 12.07 -7.33
C VAL A 201 16.63 12.07 -8.28
N SER A 202 16.48 12.64 -9.45
CA SER A 202 17.51 12.67 -10.50
C SER A 202 17.60 14.05 -11.16
N LYS A 203 18.73 14.26 -11.84
CA LYS A 203 18.95 15.41 -12.72
C LYS A 203 19.92 15.00 -13.82
N ASP A 204 19.65 15.44 -15.06
CA ASP A 204 20.51 15.21 -16.22
C ASP A 204 20.91 13.73 -16.39
N GLY A 205 19.96 12.80 -16.21
CA GLY A 205 20.15 11.36 -16.36
C GLY A 205 20.98 10.70 -15.24
N LYS A 206 21.15 11.36 -14.08
CA LYS A 206 21.90 10.84 -12.93
C LYS A 206 21.10 11.03 -11.65
N LEU A 207 21.22 10.07 -10.73
CA LEU A 207 20.69 10.25 -9.36
C LEU A 207 21.39 11.43 -8.68
N LEU A 208 20.64 12.18 -7.89
CA LEU A 208 21.20 13.25 -7.08
C LEU A 208 22.14 12.69 -6.00
N PRO A 209 23.19 13.42 -5.59
CA PRO A 209 24.16 12.95 -4.59
C PRO A 209 23.50 12.51 -3.27
N ASN A 210 22.52 13.27 -2.77
CA ASN A 210 21.80 12.93 -1.54
C ASN A 210 20.95 11.66 -1.69
N VAL A 211 20.45 11.35 -2.89
CA VAL A 211 19.73 10.09 -3.18
C VAL A 211 20.71 8.91 -3.20
N VAL A 212 21.88 9.08 -3.81
CA VAL A 212 22.93 8.04 -3.80
C VAL A 212 23.39 7.75 -2.37
N GLU A 213 23.64 8.80 -1.57
CA GLU A 213 24.02 8.67 -0.15
C GLU A 213 22.92 7.99 0.67
N PHE A 214 21.68 8.39 0.45
CA PHE A 214 20.51 7.75 1.09
C PHE A 214 20.48 6.25 0.80
N ILE A 215 20.54 5.83 -0.46
CA ILE A 215 20.52 4.42 -0.85
C ILE A 215 21.71 3.67 -0.27
N ALA A 216 22.92 4.26 -0.28
CA ALA A 216 24.13 3.66 0.29
C ALA A 216 24.07 3.50 1.82
N THR A 217 23.21 4.27 2.48
CA THR A 217 23.01 4.22 3.94
C THR A 217 21.97 3.16 4.34
N LEU A 218 21.01 2.84 3.47
CA LEU A 218 19.92 1.89 3.77
C LEU A 218 20.42 0.53 4.33
N PRO A 219 21.51 -0.09 3.81
CA PRO A 219 22.01 -1.35 4.38
C PRO A 219 22.49 -1.23 5.83
N ARG A 220 22.77 -0.01 6.31
CA ARG A 220 23.23 0.26 7.68
C ARG A 220 22.10 0.50 8.66
N VAL A 221 20.90 0.81 8.16
CA VAL A 221 19.67 0.94 8.96
C VAL A 221 19.18 -0.44 9.43
N VAL A 222 20.14 -1.29 9.71
CA VAL A 222 19.92 -2.65 10.11
C VAL A 222 19.93 -2.69 11.62
N THR A 223 18.76 -2.70 12.23
CA THR A 223 18.66 -3.01 13.66
C THR A 223 18.57 -4.52 13.87
N ALA A 224 18.98 -4.98 15.03
CA ALA A 224 18.75 -6.38 15.46
C ALA A 224 17.25 -6.76 15.39
N ILE A 225 16.36 -5.77 15.44
CA ILE A 225 14.91 -5.94 15.41
C ILE A 225 14.40 -6.21 13.99
N SER A 226 14.92 -5.50 12.98
CA SER A 226 14.47 -5.66 11.59
C SER A 226 15.16 -6.80 10.83
N ASN A 227 16.07 -7.54 11.46
CA ASN A 227 16.92 -8.55 10.81
C ASN A 227 17.67 -8.03 9.58
N GLY A 228 17.95 -6.75 9.54
CA GLY A 228 18.78 -6.18 8.52
C GLY A 228 18.21 -6.09 7.12
N ARG A 229 16.90 -6.10 6.96
CA ARG A 229 16.32 -6.28 5.62
C ARG A 229 15.37 -5.14 5.25
N VAL A 230 15.95 -4.09 4.71
CA VAL A 230 15.20 -3.02 4.05
C VAL A 230 15.13 -3.31 2.56
N VAL A 231 13.95 -3.20 1.98
CA VAL A 231 13.69 -3.25 0.55
C VAL A 231 13.57 -1.83 0.03
N LEU A 232 14.27 -1.51 -1.06
CA LEU A 232 14.08 -0.25 -1.78
C LEU A 232 12.99 -0.43 -2.84
N ALA A 233 11.90 0.33 -2.75
CA ALA A 233 10.92 0.45 -3.81
C ALA A 233 11.11 1.78 -4.56
N THR A 234 10.94 1.77 -5.90
CA THR A 234 11.30 2.92 -6.72
C THR A 234 10.26 4.04 -6.75
N GLY A 235 9.08 3.82 -6.17
CA GLY A 235 8.01 4.82 -6.13
C GLY A 235 7.46 5.18 -7.51
N HIS A 236 6.93 6.39 -7.64
CA HIS A 236 6.43 6.89 -8.92
C HIS A 236 7.56 7.55 -9.74
N ALA A 237 8.64 6.81 -9.93
CA ALA A 237 9.77 7.26 -10.70
C ALA A 237 9.46 7.36 -12.22
N SER A 238 10.22 8.15 -12.95
CA SER A 238 10.21 8.11 -14.41
C SER A 238 10.80 6.79 -14.94
N PRO A 239 10.59 6.42 -16.21
CA PRO A 239 11.19 5.22 -16.78
C PRO A 239 12.71 5.15 -16.60
N GLU A 240 13.40 6.26 -16.78
CA GLU A 240 14.84 6.38 -16.62
C GLU A 240 15.26 6.25 -15.15
N GLU A 241 14.51 6.89 -14.24
CA GLU A 241 14.77 6.82 -12.80
C GLU A 241 14.59 5.42 -12.25
N HIS A 242 13.61 4.65 -12.72
CA HIS A 242 13.44 3.25 -12.33
C HIS A 242 14.72 2.44 -12.55
N LEU A 243 15.37 2.59 -13.71
CA LEU A 243 16.62 1.90 -14.02
C LEU A 243 17.79 2.40 -13.15
N LEU A 244 17.91 3.71 -12.96
CA LEU A 244 18.96 4.30 -12.12
C LEU A 244 18.83 3.81 -10.66
N LEU A 245 17.63 3.85 -10.10
CA LEU A 245 17.34 3.39 -8.74
C LEU A 245 17.56 1.88 -8.58
N ALA A 246 17.15 1.08 -9.59
CA ALA A 246 17.37 -0.36 -9.59
C ALA A 246 18.87 -0.70 -9.59
N ARG A 247 19.64 -0.05 -10.44
CA ARG A 247 21.09 -0.25 -10.50
C ARG A 247 21.78 0.14 -9.20
N GLU A 248 21.50 1.33 -8.67
CA GLU A 248 22.13 1.78 -7.42
C GLU A 248 21.72 0.93 -6.23
N GLY A 249 20.42 0.63 -6.05
CA GLY A 249 19.95 -0.23 -4.97
C GLY A 249 20.57 -1.63 -5.00
N ARG A 250 20.65 -2.25 -6.18
CA ARG A 250 21.27 -3.57 -6.35
C ARG A 250 22.79 -3.54 -6.13
N LYS A 251 23.48 -2.49 -6.56
CA LYS A 251 24.90 -2.25 -6.27
C LYS A 251 25.18 -2.20 -4.77
N GLN A 252 24.26 -1.63 -3.99
CA GLN A 252 24.34 -1.59 -2.52
C GLN A 252 23.86 -2.89 -1.83
N GLY A 253 23.54 -3.94 -2.59
CA GLY A 253 23.10 -5.24 -2.07
C GLY A 253 21.64 -5.29 -1.60
N LEU A 254 20.85 -4.25 -1.83
CA LEU A 254 19.45 -4.21 -1.45
C LEU A 254 18.59 -5.10 -2.36
N GLN A 255 17.50 -5.65 -1.81
CA GLN A 255 16.38 -6.08 -2.63
C GLN A 255 15.68 -4.83 -3.19
N VAL A 256 15.32 -4.85 -4.46
CA VAL A 256 14.70 -3.72 -5.14
C VAL A 256 13.39 -4.15 -5.78
N LEU A 257 12.34 -3.35 -5.54
CA LEU A 257 11.02 -3.46 -6.17
C LEU A 257 10.80 -2.25 -7.09
N VAL A 258 10.70 -2.47 -8.37
CA VAL A 258 10.34 -1.42 -9.33
C VAL A 258 8.82 -1.25 -9.30
N THR A 259 8.38 -0.17 -8.66
CA THR A 259 6.96 0.06 -8.32
C THR A 259 6.14 0.31 -9.59
N HIS A 260 5.18 -0.56 -9.86
CA HIS A 260 4.19 -0.53 -10.97
C HIS A 260 4.57 0.39 -12.13
N PRO A 261 5.70 0.11 -12.79
CA PRO A 261 6.16 0.96 -13.87
C PRO A 261 5.10 1.03 -14.98
N LYS A 262 5.05 2.17 -15.65
CA LYS A 262 4.30 2.31 -16.91
C LYS A 262 5.11 1.63 -18.02
N GLU A 263 4.79 1.85 -19.27
CA GLU A 263 5.61 1.31 -20.37
C GLU A 263 7.08 1.76 -20.22
N ILE A 264 8.01 0.81 -20.04
CA ILE A 264 9.44 1.09 -19.87
C ILE A 264 10.22 0.43 -21.02
N PRO A 265 10.93 1.22 -21.83
CA PRO A 265 11.82 0.66 -22.84
C PRO A 265 12.90 -0.26 -22.25
N GLN A 266 13.38 0.05 -21.02
CA GLN A 266 14.49 -0.64 -20.35
C GLN A 266 14.05 -1.83 -19.48
N LEU A 267 12.90 -2.43 -19.72
CA LEU A 267 12.33 -3.46 -18.85
C LEU A 267 13.30 -4.65 -18.63
N GLU A 268 13.94 -5.13 -19.69
CA GLU A 268 14.91 -6.22 -19.63
C GLU A 268 16.22 -5.81 -18.94
N GLU A 269 16.64 -4.55 -19.08
CA GLU A 269 17.82 -4.04 -18.38
C GLU A 269 17.55 -3.99 -16.87
N ILE A 270 16.35 -3.58 -16.46
CA ILE A 270 15.92 -3.60 -15.06
C ILE A 270 15.93 -5.03 -14.52
N ALA A 271 15.32 -5.97 -15.23
CA ALA A 271 15.31 -7.38 -14.83
C ALA A 271 16.72 -7.96 -14.67
N LYS A 272 17.64 -7.63 -15.59
CA LYS A 272 19.06 -8.03 -15.51
C LYS A 272 19.79 -7.50 -14.27
N THR A 273 19.33 -6.44 -13.63
CA THR A 273 19.89 -5.98 -12.35
C THR A 273 19.57 -6.93 -11.20
N GLY A 274 18.58 -7.81 -11.35
CA GLY A 274 18.01 -8.65 -10.29
C GLY A 274 16.96 -7.90 -9.44
N ALA A 275 16.49 -6.74 -9.89
CA ALA A 275 15.34 -6.07 -9.30
C ALA A 275 14.04 -6.77 -9.73
N TYR A 276 13.03 -6.80 -8.86
CA TYR A 276 11.69 -7.26 -9.19
C TYR A 276 10.86 -6.16 -9.84
N ILE A 277 10.09 -6.51 -10.83
CA ILE A 277 9.15 -5.63 -11.52
C ILE A 277 7.75 -5.88 -10.97
N GLU A 278 7.14 -4.86 -10.39
CA GLU A 278 5.80 -4.94 -9.83
C GLU A 278 4.75 -4.73 -10.93
N ILE A 279 3.88 -5.70 -11.12
CA ILE A 279 2.66 -5.60 -11.93
C ILE A 279 1.47 -5.57 -10.97
N VAL A 280 0.65 -4.52 -11.02
CA VAL A 280 -0.43 -4.33 -10.05
C VAL A 280 -1.76 -4.82 -10.61
N ALA A 281 -2.52 -5.54 -9.77
CA ALA A 281 -3.83 -6.08 -10.12
C ALA A 281 -4.83 -4.96 -10.44
N SER A 282 -4.81 -3.83 -9.72
CA SER A 282 -5.62 -2.65 -10.04
C SER A 282 -5.45 -2.21 -11.50
N GLY A 283 -4.22 -2.25 -12.02
CA GLY A 283 -3.90 -1.89 -13.40
C GLY A 283 -4.37 -2.89 -14.44
N ILE A 284 -4.52 -4.16 -14.08
CA ILE A 284 -4.87 -5.22 -15.04
C ILE A 284 -6.34 -5.66 -14.97
N VAL A 285 -7.03 -5.50 -13.84
CA VAL A 285 -8.43 -5.96 -13.68
C VAL A 285 -9.45 -4.84 -13.65
N VAL A 286 -9.09 -3.63 -13.21
CA VAL A 286 -10.05 -2.54 -13.02
C VAL A 286 -10.18 -1.66 -14.26
N GLY A 287 -9.22 -1.68 -15.18
CA GLY A 287 -9.33 -1.04 -16.47
C GLY A 287 -9.68 0.47 -16.46
N ILE A 288 -9.40 1.17 -15.37
CA ILE A 288 -9.81 2.57 -15.15
C ILE A 288 -9.32 3.51 -16.26
N ASN A 289 -8.40 3.03 -17.09
CA ASN A 289 -7.89 3.79 -18.22
C ASN A 289 -7.52 2.86 -19.38
N GLU A 290 -8.50 2.44 -20.16
CA GLU A 290 -8.31 1.63 -21.38
C GLU A 290 -7.29 2.25 -22.36
N ASN A 291 -7.05 3.55 -22.26
CA ASN A 291 -6.08 4.29 -23.07
C ASN A 291 -4.69 4.41 -22.45
N ALA A 292 -4.45 3.89 -21.24
CA ALA A 292 -3.12 3.95 -20.62
C ALA A 292 -2.29 2.75 -21.05
N LYS A 293 -1.28 2.97 -21.89
CA LYS A 293 -0.27 1.97 -22.25
C LYS A 293 0.36 1.35 -20.98
N GLY A 294 0.66 0.06 -21.00
CA GLY A 294 1.21 -0.69 -19.89
C GLY A 294 0.16 -1.15 -18.87
N ARG A 295 -1.12 -1.16 -19.23
CA ARG A 295 -2.23 -1.62 -18.40
C ARG A 295 -3.03 -2.72 -19.10
N GLY A 296 -3.72 -3.55 -18.29
CA GLY A 296 -4.51 -4.66 -18.78
C GLY A 296 -3.73 -5.96 -18.92
N PHE A 297 -4.46 -7.04 -19.13
CA PHE A 297 -3.88 -8.38 -19.22
C PHE A 297 -2.89 -8.56 -20.38
N THR A 298 -3.14 -7.93 -21.53
CA THR A 298 -2.27 -8.05 -22.71
C THR A 298 -0.89 -7.51 -22.43
N ASP A 299 -0.80 -6.33 -21.80
CA ASP A 299 0.48 -5.73 -21.45
C ASP A 299 1.17 -6.49 -20.33
N ALA A 300 0.43 -6.91 -19.31
CA ALA A 300 0.96 -7.73 -18.22
C ALA A 300 1.62 -9.01 -18.74
N ILE A 301 0.93 -9.74 -19.64
CA ILE A 301 1.47 -10.96 -20.24
C ILE A 301 2.69 -10.65 -21.10
N ARG A 302 2.63 -9.60 -21.93
CA ARG A 302 3.76 -9.17 -22.74
C ARG A 302 5.00 -8.93 -21.87
N TRP A 303 4.84 -8.26 -20.73
CA TRP A 303 5.95 -7.98 -19.82
C TRP A 303 6.46 -9.25 -19.15
N ILE A 304 5.57 -10.10 -18.64
CA ILE A 304 5.96 -11.39 -18.05
C ILE A 304 6.77 -12.23 -19.06
N ARG A 305 6.35 -12.26 -20.33
CA ARG A 305 7.05 -13.01 -21.38
C ARG A 305 8.40 -12.38 -21.77
N ARG A 306 8.56 -11.06 -21.62
CA ARG A 306 9.82 -10.34 -21.91
C ARG A 306 10.88 -10.57 -20.84
N VAL A 307 10.49 -10.60 -19.56
CA VAL A 307 11.45 -10.59 -18.45
C VAL A 307 11.48 -11.90 -17.64
N GLY A 308 10.52 -12.80 -17.86
CA GLY A 308 10.35 -14.03 -17.09
C GLY A 308 9.58 -13.81 -15.78
N ALA A 309 8.80 -14.80 -15.39
CA ALA A 309 7.99 -14.76 -14.15
C ALA A 309 8.87 -14.65 -12.89
N GLU A 310 10.12 -15.11 -12.96
CA GLU A 310 11.10 -15.01 -11.87
C GLU A 310 11.52 -13.57 -11.53
N SER A 311 11.30 -12.62 -12.46
CA SER A 311 11.59 -11.20 -12.27
C SER A 311 10.36 -10.37 -11.93
N VAL A 312 9.16 -10.98 -11.84
CA VAL A 312 7.90 -10.27 -11.66
C VAL A 312 7.28 -10.57 -10.30
N ILE A 313 6.67 -9.56 -9.69
CA ILE A 313 5.79 -9.69 -8.53
C ILE A 313 4.41 -9.14 -8.92
N ILE A 314 3.37 -9.90 -8.64
CA ILE A 314 1.99 -9.43 -8.73
C ILE A 314 1.57 -8.97 -7.34
N SER A 315 1.12 -7.73 -7.24
CA SER A 315 0.55 -7.12 -6.02
C SER A 315 -0.82 -6.51 -6.32
N SER A 316 -1.57 -6.11 -5.31
CA SER A 316 -2.91 -5.59 -5.57
C SER A 316 -2.92 -4.14 -6.03
N ASP A 317 -2.20 -3.27 -5.34
CA ASP A 317 -2.38 -1.80 -5.42
C ASP A 317 -3.87 -1.41 -5.29
N CYS A 318 -4.62 -2.22 -4.53
CA CYS A 318 -6.03 -2.06 -4.22
C CYS A 318 -6.22 -1.68 -2.74
N GLY A 319 -7.48 -1.37 -2.38
CA GLY A 319 -7.87 -0.92 -1.05
C GLY A 319 -8.48 0.48 -1.05
N GLN A 320 -8.37 1.21 -2.14
CA GLN A 320 -9.10 2.46 -2.38
C GLN A 320 -10.58 2.15 -2.65
N LYS A 321 -11.47 3.09 -2.33
CA LYS A 321 -12.94 2.92 -2.52
C LYS A 321 -13.37 2.66 -3.95
N ILE A 322 -12.56 3.05 -4.91
CA ILE A 322 -12.83 2.87 -6.34
C ILE A 322 -12.41 1.49 -6.87
N ASN A 323 -11.64 0.73 -6.11
CA ASN A 323 -11.11 -0.58 -6.49
C ASN A 323 -11.80 -1.70 -5.71
N PRO A 324 -11.88 -2.92 -6.23
CA PRO A 324 -12.23 -4.11 -5.43
C PRO A 324 -11.29 -4.27 -4.22
N TYR A 325 -11.66 -5.07 -3.25
CA TYR A 325 -10.77 -5.38 -2.14
C TYR A 325 -9.46 -6.04 -2.64
N PRO A 326 -8.33 -5.85 -1.94
CA PRO A 326 -7.05 -6.41 -2.39
C PRO A 326 -7.08 -7.91 -2.67
N THR A 327 -7.78 -8.70 -1.84
CA THR A 327 -7.95 -10.14 -2.03
C THR A 327 -8.71 -10.48 -3.31
N ASP A 328 -9.77 -9.73 -3.61
CA ASP A 328 -10.56 -9.92 -4.82
C ASP A 328 -9.79 -9.49 -6.08
N CYS A 329 -9.06 -8.35 -6.00
CA CYS A 329 -8.16 -7.91 -7.07
C CYS A 329 -7.15 -9.01 -7.45
N LEU A 330 -6.49 -9.60 -6.44
CA LEU A 330 -5.50 -10.66 -6.66
C LEU A 330 -6.14 -11.93 -7.24
N ALA A 331 -7.32 -12.34 -6.74
CA ALA A 331 -8.05 -13.50 -7.28
C ALA A 331 -8.43 -13.30 -8.76
N MET A 332 -8.94 -12.10 -9.10
CA MET A 332 -9.28 -11.73 -10.48
C MET A 332 -8.04 -11.73 -11.37
N ALA A 333 -6.92 -11.17 -10.88
CA ALA A 333 -5.67 -11.15 -11.62
C ALA A 333 -5.14 -12.57 -11.89
N ALA A 334 -5.09 -13.43 -10.87
CA ALA A 334 -4.63 -14.81 -11.02
C ALA A 334 -5.49 -15.59 -12.02
N LYS A 335 -6.82 -15.51 -11.91
CA LYS A 335 -7.76 -16.16 -12.83
C LYS A 335 -7.59 -15.64 -14.26
N GLY A 336 -7.46 -14.34 -14.43
CA GLY A 336 -7.29 -13.71 -15.75
C GLY A 336 -5.96 -14.02 -16.42
N LEU A 337 -4.87 -14.09 -15.66
CA LEU A 337 -3.55 -14.50 -16.16
C LEU A 337 -3.55 -15.98 -16.57
N ARG A 338 -4.10 -16.86 -15.72
CA ARG A 338 -4.23 -18.29 -15.99
C ARG A 338 -5.02 -18.56 -17.26
N SER A 339 -6.17 -17.90 -17.45
CA SER A 339 -7.01 -18.05 -18.64
C SER A 339 -6.32 -17.62 -19.95
N ARG A 340 -5.18 -16.92 -19.83
CA ARG A 340 -4.37 -16.44 -20.95
C ARG A 340 -3.00 -17.13 -21.04
N GLY A 341 -2.86 -18.30 -20.43
CA GLY A 341 -1.70 -19.18 -20.60
C GLY A 341 -0.53 -18.90 -19.65
N ILE A 342 -0.74 -18.16 -18.55
CA ILE A 342 0.22 -18.14 -17.45
C ILE A 342 0.02 -19.43 -16.64
N THR A 343 1.09 -20.19 -16.44
CA THR A 343 1.08 -21.47 -15.76
C THR A 343 0.98 -21.34 -14.24
N GLU A 344 0.53 -22.40 -13.53
CA GLU A 344 0.50 -22.40 -12.06
C GLU A 344 1.89 -22.15 -11.46
N ARG A 345 2.95 -22.68 -12.09
CA ARG A 345 4.31 -22.44 -11.64
C ARG A 345 4.72 -20.96 -11.74
N GLU A 346 4.34 -20.28 -12.81
CA GLU A 346 4.57 -18.85 -12.98
C GLU A 346 3.74 -18.03 -11.97
N LEU A 347 2.49 -18.43 -11.70
CA LEU A 347 1.67 -17.80 -10.66
C LEU A 347 2.31 -17.99 -9.27
N ASP A 348 2.79 -19.19 -8.94
CA ASP A 348 3.48 -19.44 -7.67
C ASP A 348 4.74 -18.57 -7.52
N LEU A 349 5.52 -18.39 -8.58
CA LEU A 349 6.65 -17.47 -8.58
C LEU A 349 6.20 -16.04 -8.24
N MET A 350 5.24 -15.52 -9.00
CA MET A 350 4.87 -14.10 -8.94
C MET A 350 4.05 -13.71 -7.72
N PHE A 351 3.22 -14.60 -7.19
CA PHE A 351 2.35 -14.33 -6.04
C PHE A 351 2.95 -14.75 -4.70
N LYS A 352 3.89 -15.72 -4.67
CA LYS A 352 4.36 -16.38 -3.44
C LYS A 352 5.87 -16.30 -3.25
N GLU A 353 6.66 -16.85 -4.19
CA GLU A 353 8.09 -17.03 -4.00
C GLU A 353 8.88 -15.72 -4.13
N ASN A 354 8.61 -14.95 -5.19
CA ASN A 354 9.30 -13.68 -5.41
C ASN A 354 8.97 -12.66 -4.32
N PRO A 355 7.69 -12.47 -3.89
CA PRO A 355 7.38 -11.63 -2.72
C PRO A 355 8.07 -12.12 -1.44
N ALA A 356 8.14 -13.43 -1.20
CA ALA A 356 8.83 -13.96 -0.04
C ALA A 356 10.34 -13.69 -0.10
N LYS A 357 10.98 -13.89 -1.25
CA LYS A 357 12.42 -13.56 -1.47
C LYS A 357 12.67 -12.07 -1.31
N LEU A 358 11.81 -11.20 -1.89
CA LEU A 358 11.89 -9.75 -1.73
C LEU A 358 11.92 -9.37 -0.25
N LEU A 359 10.99 -9.91 0.54
CA LEU A 359 10.85 -9.60 1.97
C LEU A 359 11.83 -10.38 2.86
N GLY A 360 12.65 -11.25 2.29
CA GLY A 360 13.62 -12.08 3.01
C GLY A 360 12.98 -13.14 3.90
N LEU A 361 11.81 -13.61 3.52
CA LEU A 361 11.12 -14.70 4.21
C LEU A 361 11.65 -16.06 3.74
N PRO A 362 11.64 -17.10 4.61
CA PRO A 362 11.98 -18.44 4.20
C PRO A 362 11.01 -18.95 3.12
N PRO A 363 11.43 -19.85 2.24
CA PRO A 363 10.51 -20.53 1.33
C PRO A 363 9.32 -21.10 2.10
N LEU A 364 8.13 -21.11 1.47
CA LEU A 364 7.04 -21.93 2.01
C LEU A 364 7.53 -23.37 1.98
N ASN A 365 7.55 -24.05 3.12
CA ASN A 365 7.64 -25.50 3.09
C ASN A 365 6.54 -26.03 2.17
N PRO A 366 6.84 -26.96 1.23
CA PRO A 366 5.80 -27.56 0.43
C PRO A 366 4.70 -28.01 1.40
N LEU A 367 3.50 -27.46 1.20
CA LEU A 367 2.37 -27.77 2.05
C LEU A 367 2.24 -29.29 2.08
N LYS A 368 2.42 -29.91 3.24
CA LYS A 368 2.14 -31.33 3.42
C LYS A 368 0.75 -31.60 2.81
N PRO A 369 0.57 -32.67 2.05
CA PRO A 369 -0.73 -33.02 1.46
C PRO A 369 -1.84 -32.89 2.50
N ALA A 370 -3.03 -32.49 2.10
CA ALA A 370 -4.15 -32.27 3.02
C ALA A 370 -4.41 -33.48 3.95
N SER A 371 -4.06 -34.68 3.51
CA SER A 371 -4.11 -35.95 4.26
C SER A 371 -3.18 -35.97 5.50
N GLU A 372 -2.10 -35.21 5.53
CA GLU A 372 -1.14 -35.18 6.66
C GLU A 372 -1.39 -34.04 7.64
N ARG A 373 -2.27 -33.08 7.31
CA ARG A 373 -2.56 -31.91 8.18
C ARG A 373 -3.53 -32.25 9.32
N GLY A 374 -4.32 -33.31 9.21
CA GLY A 374 -5.26 -33.74 10.25
C GLY A 374 -4.63 -34.56 11.40
N ALA A 375 -3.45 -35.15 11.19
CA ALA A 375 -2.84 -36.03 12.16
C ALA A 375 -2.07 -35.32 13.28
N ALA A 376 -1.65 -34.07 13.09
CA ALA A 376 -0.82 -33.34 14.07
C ALA A 376 -1.62 -32.60 15.16
N GLN A 377 -2.93 -32.45 15.03
CA GLN A 377 -3.79 -31.81 16.05
C GLN A 377 -4.40 -32.80 17.05
N GLY A 378 -4.32 -34.09 16.78
CA GLY A 378 -4.83 -35.15 17.68
C GLY A 378 -3.87 -35.62 18.77
N ALA A 379 -2.60 -35.24 18.73
CA ALA A 379 -1.56 -35.79 19.63
C ALA A 379 -1.18 -34.94 20.87
N LYS A 380 -1.81 -33.76 21.05
CA LYS A 380 -1.55 -32.88 22.23
C LYS A 380 -2.70 -32.80 23.24
N GLY A 381 -3.55 -33.77 23.29
CA GLY A 381 -4.70 -33.82 24.21
C GLY A 381 -4.78 -35.05 25.08
N ARG A 382 -3.66 -35.69 25.41
CA ARG A 382 -3.60 -36.72 26.46
C ARG A 382 -2.19 -36.77 27.06
N GLU A 383 -1.95 -35.92 28.03
CA GLU A 383 -1.12 -36.13 29.20
C GLU A 383 -1.45 -35.10 30.27
#